data_0b6e11441393642d5b3933053904e06f
#
_entry.id   0b6e11441393642d5b3933053904e06f
#
_cell.length_a   1.000
_cell.length_b   1.000
_cell.length_c   1.000
_cell.angle_alpha   90.00
_cell.angle_beta   90.00
_cell.angle_gamma   90.00
#
_symmetry.space_group_name_H-M   'P 1'
#
loop_
_entity.id
_entity.type
_entity.pdbx_description
1 polymer ?
#
loop_
_entity_poly.entity_id
_entity_poly.type
_entity_poly.pdbx_seq_one_letter_code
_entity_poly.pdbx_strand_id
1 'polypeptide(L)'
;LGAGYQIIQSKIAIGSGGLTGKGFLKGTQGYLEFLPEKHTDFIFTLFSEEHGFIGSLALLFIYGVIIYRVIDIGKNARSFFGKLFCFGFASSIFVFITVNMSMVLGLLPIVGSPLPIMSYGGSSMLATMIGFSIVMSTKIYQKQLIA
;
A
#
# COMPACT_ATOMS: atom_id res chain seq x y z
N LEU A 1 18.56 18.37 -6.00
CA LEU A 1 17.35 18.62 -5.24
C LEU A 1 17.12 17.39 -4.37
N GLY A 2 17.31 17.54 -3.04
CA GLY A 2 17.45 16.41 -2.12
C GLY A 2 16.10 15.84 -1.64
N ALA A 3 16.18 14.74 -0.85
CA ALA A 3 15.06 14.04 -0.25
C ALA A 3 14.06 14.97 0.49
N GLY A 4 14.56 16.03 1.14
CA GLY A 4 13.71 17.01 1.79
C GLY A 4 12.76 17.78 0.86
N TYR A 5 13.18 18.05 -0.37
CA TYR A 5 12.32 18.70 -1.36
C TYR A 5 11.15 17.80 -1.77
N GLN A 6 11.40 16.51 -1.98
CA GLN A 6 10.35 15.55 -2.32
C GLN A 6 9.29 15.42 -1.22
N ILE A 7 9.69 15.41 0.05
CA ILE A 7 8.78 15.39 1.20
C ILE A 7 7.92 16.66 1.26
N ILE A 8 8.52 17.83 1.04
CA ILE A 8 7.79 19.09 1.03
C ILE A 8 6.75 19.10 -0.10
N GLN A 9 7.13 18.67 -1.30
CA GLN A 9 6.22 18.60 -2.43
C GLN A 9 5.09 17.58 -2.21
N SER A 10 5.39 16.43 -1.58
CA SER A 10 4.35 15.46 -1.24
C SER A 10 3.33 16.00 -0.24
N LYS A 11 3.78 16.72 0.79
CA LYS A 11 2.89 17.39 1.74
C LYS A 11 2.01 18.46 1.08
N ILE A 12 2.58 19.25 0.18
CA ILE A 12 1.83 20.25 -0.59
C ILE A 12 0.78 19.58 -1.47
N ALA A 13 1.13 18.49 -2.15
CA ALA A 13 0.21 17.74 -3.00
C ALA A 13 -0.97 17.17 -2.20
N ILE A 14 -0.69 16.48 -1.09
CA ILE A 14 -1.72 15.92 -0.21
C ILE A 14 -2.63 17.04 0.34
N GLY A 15 -2.03 18.13 0.83
CA GLY A 15 -2.77 19.27 1.36
C GLY A 15 -3.63 19.97 0.31
N SER A 16 -3.14 20.06 -0.92
CA SER A 16 -3.86 20.69 -2.04
C SER A 16 -5.06 19.86 -2.55
N GLY A 17 -5.07 18.55 -2.29
CA GLY A 17 -6.20 17.68 -2.62
C GLY A 17 -7.47 17.98 -1.81
N GLY A 18 -7.35 18.58 -0.61
CA GLY A 18 -8.50 18.90 0.23
C GLY A 18 -9.37 17.67 0.58
N LEU A 19 -10.67 17.89 0.77
CA LEU A 19 -11.59 16.80 1.13
C LEU A 19 -11.98 15.92 -0.07
N THR A 20 -12.22 16.53 -1.21
CA THR A 20 -12.80 15.86 -2.41
C THR A 20 -11.79 15.62 -3.55
N GLY A 21 -10.58 16.15 -3.42
CA GLY A 21 -9.58 16.08 -4.47
C GLY A 21 -9.79 17.11 -5.59
N LYS A 22 -8.76 17.25 -6.44
CA LYS A 22 -8.79 18.12 -7.63
C LYS A 22 -9.49 17.49 -8.83
N GLY A 23 -9.76 16.19 -8.79
CA GLY A 23 -10.32 15.39 -9.86
C GLY A 23 -9.28 14.56 -10.60
N PHE A 24 -9.75 13.49 -11.25
CA PHE A 24 -8.92 12.55 -12.00
C PHE A 24 -8.09 13.25 -13.08
N LEU A 25 -6.79 13.02 -13.12
CA LEU A 25 -5.81 13.63 -14.02
C LEU A 25 -5.68 15.16 -13.91
N LYS A 26 -6.21 15.79 -12.85
CA LYS A 26 -6.08 17.24 -12.62
C LYS A 26 -5.07 17.59 -11.52
N GLY A 27 -4.29 16.62 -11.06
CA GLY A 27 -3.22 16.83 -10.08
C GLY A 27 -2.08 17.63 -10.68
N THR A 28 -1.78 18.79 -10.11
CA THR A 28 -0.73 19.70 -10.61
C THR A 28 0.67 19.16 -10.36
N GLN A 29 0.89 18.45 -9.24
CA GLN A 29 2.20 17.93 -8.87
C GLN A 29 2.62 16.74 -9.74
N GLY A 30 1.67 15.94 -10.20
CA GLY A 30 1.91 14.86 -11.14
C GLY A 30 2.24 15.35 -12.56
N TYR A 31 1.59 16.40 -13.01
CA TYR A 31 1.78 16.97 -14.35
C TYR A 31 3.10 17.75 -14.50
N LEU A 32 3.51 18.46 -13.48
CA LEU A 32 4.69 19.33 -13.49
C LEU A 32 6.01 18.59 -13.15
N GLU A 33 5.96 17.26 -13.03
CA GLU A 33 7.13 16.40 -12.77
C GLU A 33 7.99 16.81 -11.57
N PHE A 34 7.38 17.43 -10.56
CA PHE A 34 8.09 17.81 -9.33
C PHE A 34 8.55 16.61 -8.48
N LEU A 35 7.97 15.44 -8.72
CA LEU A 35 8.30 14.18 -8.04
C LEU A 35 8.87 13.18 -9.05
N PRO A 36 10.20 12.99 -9.11
CA PRO A 36 10.84 12.06 -10.05
C PRO A 36 10.39 10.60 -9.86
N GLU A 37 10.10 10.20 -8.61
CA GLU A 37 9.68 8.83 -8.25
C GLU A 37 8.17 8.72 -7.99
N LYS A 38 7.37 9.54 -8.68
CA LYS A 38 5.91 9.61 -8.52
C LYS A 38 5.18 8.29 -8.74
N HIS A 39 5.68 7.42 -9.59
CA HIS A 39 5.04 6.15 -9.94
C HIS A 39 5.39 4.98 -9.02
N THR A 40 6.38 5.16 -8.16
CA THR A 40 6.85 4.15 -7.23
C THR A 40 6.47 4.50 -5.79
N ASP A 41 7.28 5.26 -5.12
CA ASP A 41 7.18 5.48 -3.68
C ASP A 41 6.16 6.56 -3.30
N PHE A 42 5.91 7.51 -4.21
CA PHE A 42 5.00 8.64 -4.01
C PHE A 42 3.64 8.49 -4.72
N ILE A 43 3.27 7.27 -5.13
CA ILE A 43 1.99 7.02 -5.81
C ILE A 43 0.78 7.45 -4.95
N PHE A 44 0.86 7.27 -3.63
CA PHE A 44 -0.19 7.71 -2.72
C PHE A 44 -0.35 9.23 -2.70
N THR A 45 0.72 9.99 -2.87
CA THR A 45 0.67 11.46 -2.95
C THR A 45 -0.18 11.91 -4.12
N LEU A 46 0.03 11.33 -5.30
CA LEU A 46 -0.76 11.63 -6.50
C LEU A 46 -2.22 11.23 -6.32
N PHE A 47 -2.45 10.04 -5.80
CA PHE A 47 -3.79 9.55 -5.52
C PHE A 47 -4.55 10.47 -4.56
N SER A 48 -3.85 10.94 -3.52
CA SER A 48 -4.41 11.85 -2.52
C SER A 48 -4.69 13.25 -3.08
N GLU A 49 -3.87 13.74 -4.02
CA GLU A 49 -4.11 15.01 -4.71
C GLU A 49 -5.36 14.94 -5.61
N GLU A 50 -5.55 13.81 -6.31
CA GLU A 50 -6.67 13.63 -7.24
C GLU A 50 -8.00 13.34 -6.54
N HIS A 51 -7.98 12.47 -5.52
CA HIS A 51 -9.18 11.95 -4.84
C HIS A 51 -9.43 12.56 -3.46
N GLY A 52 -8.51 13.36 -2.97
CA GLY A 52 -8.61 14.04 -1.69
C GLY A 52 -8.57 13.12 -0.47
N PHE A 53 -9.00 13.66 0.66
CA PHE A 53 -9.02 12.94 1.93
C PHE A 53 -10.00 11.75 1.91
N ILE A 54 -11.17 11.91 1.31
CA ILE A 54 -12.19 10.86 1.24
C ILE A 54 -11.66 9.67 0.43
N GLY A 55 -11.03 9.91 -0.71
CA GLY A 55 -10.41 8.86 -1.52
C GLY A 55 -9.28 8.15 -0.80
N SER A 56 -8.44 8.88 -0.10
CA SER A 56 -7.34 8.33 0.70
C SER A 56 -7.84 7.45 1.83
N LEU A 57 -8.91 7.87 2.52
CA LEU A 57 -9.56 7.10 3.58
C LEU A 57 -10.19 5.81 3.03
N ALA A 58 -10.86 5.90 1.87
CA ALA A 58 -11.43 4.72 1.20
C ALA A 58 -10.34 3.71 0.81
N LEU A 59 -9.20 4.17 0.30
CA LEU A 59 -8.07 3.31 -0.03
C LEU A 59 -7.51 2.60 1.21
N LEU A 60 -7.31 3.33 2.30
CA LEU A 60 -6.85 2.74 3.57
C LEU A 60 -7.85 1.73 4.13
N PHE A 61 -9.14 1.99 3.98
CA PHE A 61 -10.20 1.05 4.35
C PHE A 61 -10.11 -0.25 3.54
N ILE A 62 -9.88 -0.17 2.23
CA ILE A 62 -9.68 -1.35 1.37
C ILE A 62 -8.47 -2.17 1.84
N TYR A 63 -7.34 -1.53 2.12
CA TYR A 63 -6.17 -2.23 2.69
C TYR A 63 -6.50 -2.88 4.04
N GLY A 64 -7.24 -2.20 4.91
CA GLY A 64 -7.70 -2.76 6.18
C GLY A 64 -8.55 -4.02 6.00
N VAL A 65 -9.46 -4.01 5.02
CA VAL A 65 -10.26 -5.19 4.67
C VAL A 65 -9.40 -6.33 4.14
N ILE A 66 -8.41 -6.06 3.30
CA ILE A 66 -7.48 -7.07 2.79
C ILE A 66 -6.72 -7.72 3.94
N ILE A 67 -6.12 -6.92 4.81
CA ILE A 67 -5.37 -7.41 5.98
C ILE A 67 -6.27 -8.25 6.89
N TYR A 68 -7.47 -7.76 7.17
CA TYR A 68 -8.45 -8.49 7.98
C TYR A 68 -8.80 -9.85 7.37
N ARG A 69 -9.03 -9.92 6.05
CA ARG A 69 -9.33 -11.18 5.35
C ARG A 69 -8.15 -12.15 5.39
N VAL A 70 -6.93 -11.69 5.23
CA VAL A 70 -5.74 -12.54 5.32
C VAL A 70 -5.59 -13.11 6.74
N ILE A 71 -5.81 -12.30 7.77
CA ILE A 71 -5.79 -12.74 9.17
C ILE A 71 -6.90 -13.76 9.46
N ASP A 72 -8.09 -13.52 8.93
CA ASP A 72 -9.23 -14.44 9.10
C ASP A 72 -8.94 -15.81 8.49
N ILE A 73 -8.37 -15.84 7.29
CA ILE A 73 -7.91 -17.08 6.64
C ILE A 73 -6.86 -17.78 7.51
N GLY A 74 -5.89 -17.04 8.05
CA GLY A 74 -4.87 -17.57 8.94
C GLY A 74 -5.44 -18.18 10.23
N LYS A 75 -6.43 -17.52 10.85
CA LYS A 75 -7.10 -18.05 12.06
C LYS A 75 -7.77 -19.39 11.81
N ASN A 76 -8.38 -19.57 10.65
CA ASN A 76 -9.13 -20.76 10.29
C ASN A 76 -8.25 -21.84 9.62
N ALA A 77 -6.98 -21.56 9.36
CA ALA A 77 -6.06 -22.49 8.73
C ALA A 77 -5.75 -23.68 9.68
N ARG A 78 -5.80 -24.91 9.16
CA ARG A 78 -5.42 -26.11 9.90
C ARG A 78 -3.91 -26.35 9.90
N SER A 79 -3.25 -26.02 8.80
CA SER A 79 -1.80 -26.13 8.68
C SER A 79 -1.12 -25.05 9.52
N PHE A 80 -0.14 -25.44 10.36
CA PHE A 80 0.67 -24.51 11.12
C PHE A 80 1.45 -23.54 10.23
N PHE A 81 1.99 -24.07 9.14
CA PHE A 81 2.68 -23.26 8.12
C PHE A 81 1.75 -22.18 7.51
N GLY A 82 0.54 -22.60 7.08
CA GLY A 82 -0.44 -21.68 6.51
C GLY A 82 -0.86 -20.58 7.49
N LYS A 83 -1.05 -20.95 8.75
CA LYS A 83 -1.36 -19.98 9.81
C LYS A 83 -0.24 -18.96 9.98
N LEU A 84 0.99 -19.43 10.16
CA LEU A 84 2.17 -18.58 10.36
C LEU A 84 2.41 -17.68 9.14
N PHE A 85 2.28 -18.23 7.92
CA PHE A 85 2.45 -17.49 6.70
C PHE A 85 1.42 -16.35 6.56
N CYS A 86 0.13 -16.62 6.80
CA CYS A 86 -0.93 -15.60 6.72
C CYS A 86 -0.69 -14.45 7.71
N PHE A 87 -0.31 -14.74 8.94
CA PHE A 87 0.00 -13.69 9.92
C PHE A 87 1.24 -12.89 9.53
N GLY A 88 2.31 -13.56 9.08
CA GLY A 88 3.52 -12.91 8.61
C GLY A 88 3.26 -12.02 7.38
N PHE A 89 2.50 -12.51 6.43
CA PHE A 89 2.15 -11.76 5.21
C PHE A 89 1.27 -10.56 5.51
N ALA A 90 0.25 -10.71 6.38
CA ALA A 90 -0.58 -9.59 6.83
C ALA A 90 0.23 -8.51 7.56
N SER A 91 1.15 -8.91 8.44
CA SER A 91 2.07 -7.99 9.12
C SER A 91 2.98 -7.27 8.15
N SER A 92 3.50 -7.98 7.15
CA SER A 92 4.34 -7.41 6.09
C SER A 92 3.61 -6.31 5.31
N ILE A 93 2.38 -6.59 4.84
CA ILE A 93 1.53 -5.61 4.14
C ILE A 93 1.29 -4.39 5.03
N PHE A 94 0.94 -4.61 6.30
CA PHE A 94 0.69 -3.52 7.25
C PHE A 94 1.92 -2.63 7.44
N VAL A 95 3.10 -3.21 7.60
CA VAL A 95 4.36 -2.47 7.76
C VAL A 95 4.68 -1.66 6.51
N PHE A 96 4.57 -2.24 5.30
CA PHE A 96 4.81 -1.52 4.05
C PHE A 96 3.88 -0.32 3.89
N ILE A 97 2.59 -0.47 4.18
CA ILE A 97 1.62 0.63 4.12
C ILE A 97 2.00 1.71 5.13
N THR A 98 2.26 1.33 6.39
CA THR A 98 2.59 2.28 7.46
C THR A 98 3.86 3.07 7.16
N VAL A 99 4.91 2.39 6.69
CA VAL A 99 6.19 3.03 6.34
C VAL A 99 6.00 3.97 5.16
N ASN A 100 5.33 3.54 4.09
CA ASN A 100 5.06 4.40 2.93
C ASN A 100 4.25 5.65 3.31
N MET A 101 3.16 5.50 4.07
CA MET A 101 2.35 6.62 4.54
C MET A 101 3.14 7.58 5.42
N SER A 102 3.92 7.05 6.35
CA SER A 102 4.76 7.86 7.24
C SER A 102 5.84 8.63 6.48
N MET A 103 6.43 8.02 5.46
CA MET A 103 7.39 8.65 4.57
C MET A 103 6.76 9.81 3.78
N VAL A 104 5.61 9.57 3.16
CA VAL A 104 4.91 10.55 2.32
C VAL A 104 4.40 11.73 3.15
N LEU A 105 3.99 11.49 4.40
CA LEU A 105 3.61 12.53 5.37
C LEU A 105 4.83 13.22 6.02
N GLY A 106 6.05 12.75 5.74
CA GLY A 106 7.28 13.32 6.26
C GLY A 106 7.53 13.04 7.74
N LEU A 107 6.98 11.95 8.25
CA LEU A 107 7.24 11.46 9.61
C LEU A 107 8.48 10.57 9.66
N LEU A 108 8.81 9.93 8.54
CA LEU A 108 10.00 9.09 8.37
C LEU A 108 10.84 9.61 7.19
N PRO A 109 12.16 9.35 7.18
CA PRO A 109 13.00 9.63 6.03
C PRO A 109 12.58 8.80 4.83
N ILE A 110 12.97 9.20 3.62
CA ILE A 110 12.70 8.46 2.39
C ILE A 110 13.48 7.14 2.41
N VAL A 111 12.77 6.04 2.49
CA VAL A 111 13.34 4.68 2.54
C VAL A 111 13.13 3.95 1.22
N GLY A 112 12.33 4.50 0.31
CA GLY A 112 12.02 3.86 -0.96
C GLY A 112 11.16 2.59 -0.79
N SER A 113 10.13 2.65 0.06
CA SER A 113 9.22 1.52 0.26
C SER A 113 7.98 1.65 -0.64
N PRO A 114 7.81 0.74 -1.62
CA PRO A 114 6.65 0.79 -2.50
C PRO A 114 5.36 0.44 -1.75
N LEU A 115 4.26 1.07 -2.14
CA LEU A 115 2.94 0.73 -1.62
C LEU A 115 2.47 -0.60 -2.25
N PRO A 116 2.09 -1.63 -1.46
CA PRO A 116 1.67 -2.91 -2.00
C PRO A 116 0.52 -2.77 -3.00
N ILE A 117 0.60 -3.52 -4.11
CA ILE A 117 -0.41 -3.58 -5.19
C ILE A 117 -0.48 -2.30 -6.05
N MET A 118 -0.32 -1.12 -5.47
CA MET A 118 -0.57 0.15 -6.15
C MET A 118 0.70 0.74 -6.79
N SER A 119 1.87 0.48 -6.20
CA SER A 119 3.14 1.00 -6.68
C SER A 119 3.62 0.30 -7.93
N TYR A 120 4.18 1.05 -8.88
CA TYR A 120 4.83 0.50 -10.05
C TYR A 120 6.14 -0.18 -9.64
N GLY A 121 6.19 -1.50 -9.85
CA GLY A 121 7.38 -2.30 -9.56
C GLY A 121 7.10 -3.77 -9.88
N GLY A 122 7.71 -4.29 -10.96
CA GLY A 122 7.46 -5.66 -11.42
C GLY A 122 7.79 -6.71 -10.35
N SER A 123 8.89 -6.56 -9.64
CA SER A 123 9.34 -7.49 -8.60
C SER A 123 8.45 -7.44 -7.35
N SER A 124 8.06 -6.26 -6.90
CA SER A 124 7.19 -6.08 -5.73
C SER A 124 5.77 -6.60 -6.00
N MET A 125 5.26 -6.38 -7.21
CA MET A 125 3.97 -6.89 -7.65
C MET A 125 3.97 -8.42 -7.70
N LEU A 126 4.99 -9.03 -8.30
CA LEU A 126 5.15 -10.48 -8.35
C LEU A 126 5.22 -11.09 -6.94
N ALA A 127 6.02 -10.52 -6.05
CA ALA A 127 6.13 -11.00 -4.67
C ALA A 127 4.79 -10.93 -3.93
N THR A 128 4.06 -9.84 -4.10
CA THR A 128 2.73 -9.66 -3.50
C THR A 128 1.71 -10.67 -4.07
N MET A 129 1.70 -10.90 -5.37
CA MET A 129 0.82 -11.89 -6.02
C MET A 129 1.14 -13.32 -5.58
N ILE A 130 2.41 -13.69 -5.46
CA ILE A 130 2.83 -14.99 -4.92
C ILE A 130 2.35 -15.13 -3.47
N GLY A 131 2.50 -14.10 -2.66
CA GLY A 131 2.00 -14.08 -1.28
C GLY A 131 0.49 -14.33 -1.19
N PHE A 132 -0.30 -13.62 -1.99
CA PHE A 132 -1.75 -13.86 -2.07
C PHE A 132 -2.11 -15.25 -2.59
N SER A 133 -1.35 -15.80 -3.53
CA SER A 133 -1.56 -17.16 -4.05
C SER A 133 -1.39 -18.20 -2.94
N ILE A 134 -0.39 -18.06 -2.07
CA ILE A 134 -0.16 -18.94 -0.93
C ILE A 134 -1.31 -18.80 0.09
N VAL A 135 -1.76 -17.57 0.37
CA VAL A 135 -2.90 -17.32 1.26
C VAL A 135 -4.17 -17.97 0.71
N MET A 136 -4.43 -17.86 -0.59
CA MET A 136 -5.58 -18.50 -1.24
C MET A 136 -5.47 -20.02 -1.23
N SER A 137 -4.29 -20.58 -1.46
CA SER A 137 -4.03 -22.01 -1.33
C SER A 137 -4.36 -22.49 0.09
N THR A 138 -3.90 -21.77 1.11
CA THR A 138 -4.22 -22.07 2.51
C THR A 138 -5.73 -22.09 2.76
N LYS A 139 -6.49 -21.20 2.16
CA LYS A 139 -7.96 -21.16 2.27
C LYS A 139 -8.61 -22.36 1.60
N ILE A 140 -8.18 -22.72 0.40
CA ILE A 140 -8.76 -23.84 -0.39
C ILE A 140 -8.55 -25.17 0.35
N TYR A 141 -7.36 -25.38 0.88
CA TYR A 141 -6.98 -26.63 1.55
C TYR A 141 -7.29 -26.66 3.05
N GLN A 142 -8.06 -25.72 3.58
CA GLN A 142 -8.46 -25.68 5.00
C GLN A 142 -9.11 -26.98 5.51
N LYS A 143 -9.82 -27.68 4.62
CA LYS A 143 -10.56 -28.91 4.96
C LYS A 143 -9.72 -30.19 4.78
N GLN A 144 -8.61 -30.13 4.08
CA GLN A 144 -7.75 -31.29 3.85
C GLN A 144 -6.74 -31.44 5.00
N LEU A 145 -6.73 -32.60 5.62
CA LEU A 145 -5.68 -33.02 6.52
C LEU A 145 -4.44 -33.31 5.67
N ILE A 146 -3.50 -32.38 5.65
CA ILE A 146 -2.16 -32.67 5.17
C ILE A 146 -1.46 -33.40 6.33
N ALA A 147 -1.35 -34.71 6.14
CA ALA A 147 -0.59 -35.55 7.05
C ALA A 147 0.90 -35.19 7.04
#